data_286e04e74372e23a670c07af75112237
#
_entry.id   286e04e74372e23a670c07af75112237
#
_cell.length_a   1.000
_cell.length_b   1.000
_cell.length_c   1.000
_cell.angle_alpha   90.00
_cell.angle_beta   90.00
_cell.angle_gamma   90.00
#
_symmetry.space_group_name_H-M   'P 1'
#
loop_
_entity.id
_entity.type
_entity.pdbx_description
1 polymer ?
#
loop_
_entity_poly.entity_id
_entity_poly.type
_entity_poly.pdbx_seq_one_letter_code
_entity_poly.pdbx_strand_id
1 'polypeptide(L)'
;MLNNFTKEEIKKSVEYGWRKQQAMIFLFVILIIVVITLFIVLVSCLNYILLGLQIWIGITLLYSLIFGPFALFYLYKMRYLLRNYSKFNSYEVMLDNVSTSIWYRGAVYYTVNIVDNGRRVSVDTNPYFSNMLFSKFILGDYNNKKVIGLYDSNIEKFYIIKRVD
;
A
#
# COMPACT_ATOMS: atom_id res chain seq x y z
N MET A 1 21.00 6.22 -17.64
CA MET A 1 19.99 5.21 -17.24
C MET A 1 20.52 4.51 -16.00
N LEU A 2 19.92 4.77 -14.86
CA LEU A 2 20.24 4.07 -13.62
C LEU A 2 19.77 2.62 -13.73
N ASN A 3 20.56 1.73 -13.21
CA ASN A 3 20.49 0.27 -13.30
C ASN A 3 19.09 -0.33 -13.33
N ASN A 4 18.89 -1.33 -14.17
CA ASN A 4 17.71 -2.17 -14.15
C ASN A 4 17.59 -2.88 -12.79
N PHE A 5 16.58 -2.52 -12.01
CA PHE A 5 16.29 -3.21 -10.75
C PHE A 5 15.95 -4.68 -11.00
N THR A 6 16.40 -5.53 -10.09
CA THR A 6 15.98 -6.92 -10.06
C THR A 6 14.60 -7.05 -9.39
N LYS A 7 13.90 -8.13 -9.70
CA LYS A 7 12.61 -8.42 -9.06
C LYS A 7 12.70 -8.53 -7.53
N GLU A 8 13.84 -8.99 -7.03
CA GLU A 8 14.10 -9.11 -5.60
C GLU A 8 14.30 -7.73 -4.94
N GLU A 9 14.96 -6.81 -5.62
CA GLU A 9 15.09 -5.43 -5.13
C GLU A 9 13.72 -4.74 -5.08
N ILE A 10 12.87 -4.96 -6.09
CA ILE A 10 11.51 -4.42 -6.09
C ILE A 10 10.69 -4.99 -4.92
N LYS A 11 10.79 -6.28 -4.60
CA LYS A 11 10.11 -6.88 -3.43
C LYS A 11 10.61 -6.34 -2.09
N LYS A 12 11.85 -5.87 -2.03
CA LYS A 12 12.44 -5.22 -0.85
C LYS A 12 12.17 -3.71 -0.80
N SER A 13 11.61 -3.13 -1.86
CA SER A 13 11.35 -1.71 -1.95
C SER A 13 10.33 -1.21 -0.93
N VAL A 14 10.43 0.08 -0.61
CA VAL A 14 9.49 0.79 0.27
C VAL A 14 8.07 0.67 -0.26
N GLU A 15 7.90 0.92 -1.56
CA GLU A 15 6.59 0.89 -2.22
C GLU A 15 5.93 -0.49 -2.14
N TYR A 16 6.68 -1.56 -2.43
CA TYR A 16 6.15 -2.91 -2.37
C TYR A 16 5.82 -3.32 -0.93
N GLY A 17 6.72 -3.02 0.00
CA GLY A 17 6.54 -3.31 1.43
C GLY A 17 5.30 -2.63 2.00
N TRP A 18 5.10 -1.35 1.67
CA TRP A 18 3.94 -0.59 2.10
C TRP A 18 2.63 -1.18 1.56
N ARG A 19 2.56 -1.50 0.27
CA ARG A 19 1.36 -2.11 -0.34
C ARG A 19 1.04 -3.48 0.25
N LYS A 20 2.07 -4.30 0.46
CA LYS A 20 1.94 -5.59 1.13
C LYS A 20 1.34 -5.43 2.52
N GLN A 21 1.84 -4.46 3.28
CA GLN A 21 1.34 -4.17 4.62
C GLN A 21 -0.13 -3.73 4.60
N GLN A 22 -0.53 -2.83 3.68
CA GLN A 22 -1.92 -2.41 3.56
C GLN A 22 -2.84 -3.59 3.22
N ALA A 23 -2.46 -4.44 2.26
CA ALA A 23 -3.21 -5.65 1.94
C ALA A 23 -3.37 -6.57 3.16
N MET A 24 -2.29 -6.79 3.92
CA MET A 24 -2.30 -7.62 5.12
C MET A 24 -3.18 -7.05 6.23
N ILE A 25 -3.21 -5.72 6.42
CA ILE A 25 -4.07 -5.06 7.41
C ILE A 25 -5.54 -5.35 7.08
N PHE A 26 -5.98 -5.15 5.84
CA PHE A 26 -7.36 -5.42 5.46
C PHE A 26 -7.75 -6.89 5.62
N LEU A 27 -6.86 -7.83 5.24
CA LEU A 27 -7.08 -9.26 5.44
C LEU A 27 -7.14 -9.63 6.93
N PHE A 28 -6.29 -9.00 7.75
CA PHE A 28 -6.28 -9.23 9.19
C PHE A 28 -7.55 -8.70 9.88
N VAL A 29 -8.05 -7.53 9.45
CA VAL A 29 -9.33 -6.99 9.94
C VAL A 29 -10.47 -7.96 9.62
N ILE A 30 -10.53 -8.50 8.41
CA ILE A 30 -11.55 -9.51 8.05
C ILE A 30 -11.42 -10.73 8.96
N LEU A 31 -10.20 -11.25 9.15
CA LEU A 31 -9.95 -12.42 10.00
C LEU A 31 -10.41 -12.19 11.45
N ILE A 32 -10.07 -11.04 12.04
CA ILE A 32 -10.50 -10.69 13.40
C ILE A 32 -12.03 -10.67 13.50
N ILE A 33 -12.70 -10.03 12.56
CA ILE A 33 -14.16 -9.94 12.56
C ILE A 33 -14.77 -11.35 12.46
N VAL A 34 -14.25 -12.20 11.58
CA VAL A 34 -14.71 -13.58 11.40
C VAL A 34 -14.57 -14.37 12.71
N VAL A 35 -13.44 -14.27 13.40
CA VAL A 35 -13.18 -14.99 14.66
C VAL A 35 -14.07 -14.48 15.79
N ILE A 36 -14.15 -13.14 15.96
CA ILE A 36 -14.97 -12.54 17.03
C ILE A 36 -16.44 -12.86 16.84
N THR A 37 -16.96 -12.71 15.63
CA THR A 37 -18.37 -12.99 15.35
C THR A 37 -18.72 -14.46 15.49
N LEU A 38 -17.80 -15.37 15.10
CA LEU A 38 -17.98 -16.80 15.33
C LEU A 38 -18.07 -17.12 16.83
N PHE A 39 -17.18 -16.54 17.64
CA PHE A 39 -17.19 -16.73 19.09
C PHE A 39 -18.50 -16.23 19.71
N ILE A 40 -18.96 -15.03 19.34
CA ILE A 40 -20.24 -14.49 19.83
C ILE A 40 -21.41 -15.41 19.47
N VAL A 41 -21.47 -15.90 18.23
CA VAL A 41 -22.52 -16.79 17.77
C VAL A 41 -22.50 -18.11 18.55
N LEU A 42 -21.33 -18.72 18.75
CA LEU A 42 -21.22 -19.97 19.51
C LEU A 42 -21.69 -19.82 20.96
N VAL A 43 -21.37 -18.71 21.61
CA VAL A 43 -21.78 -18.45 22.99
C VAL A 43 -23.26 -18.08 23.11
N SER A 44 -23.77 -17.25 22.19
CA SER A 44 -25.13 -16.71 22.30
C SER A 44 -26.21 -17.63 21.73
N CYS A 45 -25.88 -18.51 20.80
CA CYS A 45 -26.85 -19.31 20.05
C CYS A 45 -26.75 -20.81 20.35
N LEU A 46 -26.36 -21.19 21.57
CA LEU A 46 -26.22 -22.60 21.96
C LEU A 46 -27.46 -23.46 21.66
N ASN A 47 -28.65 -22.89 21.81
CA ASN A 47 -29.91 -23.58 21.55
C ASN A 47 -30.40 -23.47 20.09
N TYR A 48 -29.80 -22.59 19.28
CA TYR A 48 -30.18 -22.28 17.90
C TYR A 48 -28.98 -22.19 16.98
N ILE A 49 -28.10 -23.18 17.05
CA ILE A 49 -26.78 -23.20 16.36
C ILE A 49 -26.94 -22.95 14.85
N LEU A 50 -27.95 -23.54 14.22
CA LEU A 50 -28.17 -23.38 12.78
C LEU A 50 -28.46 -21.93 12.38
N LEU A 51 -29.35 -21.26 13.14
CA LEU A 51 -29.67 -19.84 12.93
C LEU A 51 -28.42 -18.97 13.19
N GLY A 52 -27.68 -19.27 14.25
CA GLY A 52 -26.44 -18.57 14.57
C GLY A 52 -25.41 -18.67 13.46
N LEU A 53 -25.23 -19.84 12.85
CA LEU A 53 -24.29 -20.03 11.71
C LEU A 53 -24.75 -19.26 10.47
N GLN A 54 -26.04 -19.19 10.20
CA GLN A 54 -26.56 -18.37 9.08
C GLN A 54 -26.26 -16.88 9.28
N ILE A 55 -26.48 -16.36 10.50
CA ILE A 55 -26.14 -14.97 10.84
C ILE A 55 -24.64 -14.72 10.70
N TRP A 56 -23.81 -15.64 11.20
CA TRP A 56 -22.36 -15.52 11.08
C TRP A 56 -21.87 -15.49 9.62
N ILE A 57 -22.40 -16.35 8.77
CA ILE A 57 -22.11 -16.35 7.33
C ILE A 57 -22.50 -15.00 6.72
N GLY A 58 -23.69 -14.49 7.03
CA GLY A 58 -24.17 -13.19 6.54
C GLY A 58 -23.24 -12.04 6.93
N ILE A 59 -22.85 -11.98 8.19
CA ILE A 59 -21.91 -10.96 8.70
C ILE A 59 -20.53 -11.09 8.01
N THR A 60 -20.01 -12.31 7.90
CA THR A 60 -18.72 -12.57 7.26
C THR A 60 -18.72 -12.13 5.79
N LEU A 61 -19.77 -12.44 5.05
CA LEU A 61 -19.93 -12.01 3.66
C LEU A 61 -20.00 -10.48 3.56
N LEU A 62 -20.78 -9.83 4.41
CA LEU A 62 -20.90 -8.37 4.42
C LEU A 62 -19.53 -7.69 4.62
N TYR A 63 -18.79 -8.08 5.63
CA TYR A 63 -17.46 -7.51 5.89
C TYR A 63 -16.45 -7.85 4.80
N SER A 64 -16.52 -9.05 4.23
CA SER A 64 -15.67 -9.44 3.11
C SER A 64 -15.97 -8.60 1.86
N LEU A 65 -17.23 -8.23 1.61
CA LEU A 65 -17.61 -7.33 0.52
C LEU A 65 -17.13 -5.89 0.75
N ILE A 66 -17.04 -5.43 2.00
CA ILE A 66 -16.55 -4.09 2.33
C ILE A 66 -15.03 -4.03 2.25
N PHE A 67 -14.32 -4.91 2.92
CA PHE A 67 -12.85 -4.84 3.06
C PHE A 67 -12.09 -5.63 2.00
N GLY A 68 -12.69 -6.67 1.40
CA GLY A 68 -12.10 -7.48 0.36
C GLY A 68 -11.62 -6.68 -0.85
N PRO A 69 -12.42 -5.77 -1.43
CA PRO A 69 -11.99 -4.93 -2.55
C PRO A 69 -10.74 -4.11 -2.26
N PHE A 70 -10.59 -3.57 -1.05
CA PHE A 70 -9.39 -2.83 -0.66
C PHE A 70 -8.15 -3.74 -0.62
N ALA A 71 -8.26 -4.92 -0.02
CA ALA A 71 -7.17 -5.90 -0.01
C ALA A 71 -6.78 -6.29 -1.45
N LEU A 72 -7.75 -6.60 -2.30
CA LEU A 72 -7.53 -6.96 -3.70
C LEU A 72 -6.89 -5.81 -4.49
N PHE A 73 -7.30 -4.57 -4.25
CA PHE A 73 -6.71 -3.39 -4.88
C PHE A 73 -5.20 -3.25 -4.58
N TYR A 74 -4.78 -3.41 -3.32
CA TYR A 74 -3.38 -3.36 -2.97
C TYR A 74 -2.59 -4.55 -3.52
N LEU A 75 -3.17 -5.76 -3.50
CA LEU A 75 -2.57 -6.95 -4.12
C LEU A 75 -2.41 -6.78 -5.64
N TYR A 76 -3.42 -6.21 -6.31
CA TYR A 76 -3.33 -5.89 -7.73
C TYR A 76 -2.20 -4.89 -8.00
N LYS A 77 -2.11 -3.79 -7.23
CA LYS A 77 -1.02 -2.81 -7.39
C LYS A 77 0.37 -3.40 -7.14
N MET A 78 0.50 -4.34 -6.20
CA MET A 78 1.76 -5.07 -6.00
C MET A 78 2.13 -5.91 -7.24
N ARG A 79 1.15 -6.65 -7.78
CA ARG A 79 1.36 -7.45 -8.99
C ARG A 79 1.68 -6.56 -10.19
N TYR A 80 1.00 -5.44 -10.33
CA TYR A 80 1.27 -4.46 -11.38
C TYR A 80 2.71 -3.96 -11.33
N LEU A 81 3.18 -3.54 -10.17
CA LEU A 81 4.57 -3.11 -9.97
C LEU A 81 5.56 -4.22 -10.36
N LEU A 82 5.34 -5.46 -9.88
CA LEU A 82 6.21 -6.61 -10.17
C LEU A 82 6.21 -7.05 -11.64
N ARG A 83 5.19 -6.73 -12.40
CA ARG A 83 5.09 -7.08 -13.82
C ARG A 83 5.68 -6.01 -14.74
N ASN A 84 5.62 -4.77 -14.31
CA ASN A 84 5.94 -3.63 -15.17
C ASN A 84 7.19 -2.84 -14.76
N TYR A 85 7.86 -3.16 -13.64
CA TYR A 85 9.01 -2.38 -13.15
C TYR A 85 10.12 -2.20 -14.19
N SER A 86 10.33 -3.19 -15.08
CA SER A 86 11.34 -3.11 -16.14
C SER A 86 10.99 -2.11 -17.26
N LYS A 87 9.74 -1.68 -17.33
CA LYS A 87 9.25 -0.69 -18.31
C LYS A 87 9.33 0.75 -17.77
N PHE A 88 9.57 0.90 -16.47
CA PHE A 88 9.58 2.20 -15.82
C PHE A 88 10.99 2.80 -15.87
N ASN A 89 11.05 4.11 -16.04
CA ASN A 89 12.30 4.84 -15.98
C ASN A 89 12.73 5.02 -14.53
N SER A 90 14.01 4.79 -14.23
CA SER A 90 14.56 5.01 -12.90
C SER A 90 15.20 6.38 -12.78
N TYR A 91 14.93 7.07 -11.67
CA TYR A 91 15.47 8.38 -11.36
C TYR A 91 16.00 8.42 -9.93
N GLU A 92 17.07 9.18 -9.74
CA GLU A 92 17.53 9.59 -8.43
C GLU A 92 16.99 11.00 -8.16
N VAL A 93 16.24 11.16 -7.07
CA VAL A 93 15.59 12.42 -6.72
C VAL A 93 15.76 12.72 -5.23
N MET A 94 15.65 13.99 -4.87
CA MET A 94 15.57 14.43 -3.47
C MET A 94 14.09 14.59 -3.09
N LEU A 95 13.71 14.08 -1.92
CA LEU A 95 12.36 14.21 -1.37
C LEU A 95 12.30 15.44 -0.45
N ASP A 96 12.27 16.62 -1.04
CA ASP A 96 12.28 17.91 -0.33
C ASP A 96 10.91 18.56 -0.24
N ASN A 97 10.00 18.22 -1.13
CA ASN A 97 8.66 18.78 -1.18
C ASN A 97 7.63 17.79 -0.64
N VAL A 98 7.38 17.88 0.67
CA VAL A 98 6.45 17.03 1.39
C VAL A 98 5.08 17.72 1.49
N SER A 99 4.03 16.96 1.21
CA SER A 99 2.64 17.40 1.37
C SER A 99 1.84 16.38 2.20
N THR A 100 0.83 16.86 2.91
CA THR A 100 -0.09 16.02 3.66
C THR A 100 -1.42 15.93 2.94
N SER A 101 -1.96 14.72 2.83
CA SER A 101 -3.27 14.53 2.22
C SER A 101 -4.39 14.86 3.21
N ILE A 102 -5.27 15.80 2.82
CA ILE A 102 -6.48 16.14 3.59
C ILE A 102 -7.45 14.95 3.61
N TRP A 103 -7.55 14.20 2.51
CA TRP A 103 -8.46 13.05 2.36
C TRP A 103 -8.00 11.81 3.11
N TYR A 104 -6.68 11.67 3.29
CA TYR A 104 -6.08 10.56 4.02
C TYR A 104 -5.41 11.11 5.27
N ARG A 105 -6.12 11.22 6.38
CA ARG A 105 -5.62 11.76 7.66
C ARG A 105 -4.25 11.18 8.01
N GLY A 106 -3.24 12.03 8.00
CA GLY A 106 -1.85 11.66 8.32
C GLY A 106 -1.07 10.96 7.22
N ALA A 107 -1.61 10.84 6.00
CA ALA A 107 -0.84 10.36 4.87
C ALA A 107 0.08 11.46 4.33
N VAL A 108 1.32 11.10 4.07
CA VAL A 108 2.36 11.98 3.53
C VAL A 108 2.65 11.53 2.09
N TYR A 109 2.75 12.47 1.18
CA TYR A 109 3.26 12.23 -0.17
C TYR A 109 4.30 13.28 -0.53
N TYR A 110 5.14 12.95 -1.48
CA TYR A 110 6.19 13.83 -1.97
C TYR A 110 5.93 14.17 -3.42
N THR A 111 6.11 15.44 -3.76
CA THR A 111 6.11 15.90 -5.14
C THR A 111 7.56 15.95 -5.61
N VAL A 112 7.90 15.17 -6.62
CA VAL A 112 9.25 15.07 -7.15
C VAL A 112 9.33 15.66 -8.55
N ASN A 113 10.40 16.38 -8.85
CA ASN A 113 10.67 16.93 -10.16
C ASN A 113 11.69 16.02 -10.88
N ILE A 114 11.28 15.47 -12.01
CA ILE A 114 12.12 14.61 -12.86
C ILE A 114 12.28 15.22 -14.25
N VAL A 115 13.29 14.81 -14.97
CA VAL A 115 13.45 15.14 -16.39
C VAL A 115 13.22 13.84 -17.17
N ASP A 116 12.05 13.69 -17.77
CA ASP A 116 11.71 12.56 -18.61
C ASP A 116 11.67 13.01 -20.09
N ASN A 117 12.47 12.33 -20.92
CA ASN A 117 12.59 12.64 -22.37
C ASN A 117 12.84 14.16 -22.65
N GLY A 118 13.67 14.80 -21.82
CA GLY A 118 14.03 16.22 -21.96
C GLY A 118 12.97 17.20 -21.43
N ARG A 119 11.85 16.74 -20.94
CA ARG A 119 10.80 17.56 -20.32
C ARG A 119 10.87 17.47 -18.80
N ARG A 120 10.74 18.61 -18.15
CA ARG A 120 10.56 18.64 -16.68
C ARG A 120 9.14 18.25 -16.36
N VAL A 121 8.98 17.21 -15.53
CA VAL A 121 7.68 16.70 -15.09
C VAL A 121 7.68 16.71 -13.57
N SER A 122 6.64 17.28 -12.97
CA SER A 122 6.39 17.23 -11.54
C SER A 122 5.39 16.12 -11.26
N VAL A 123 5.78 15.14 -10.45
CA VAL A 123 4.96 13.95 -10.17
C VAL A 123 4.89 13.66 -8.69
N ASP A 124 3.74 13.17 -8.26
CA ASP A 124 3.52 12.78 -6.88
C ASP A 124 3.83 11.31 -6.62
N THR A 125 4.38 11.04 -5.46
CA THR A 125 4.43 9.67 -4.94
C THR A 125 3.03 9.19 -4.52
N ASN A 126 2.90 7.93 -4.16
CA ASN A 126 1.69 7.48 -3.48
C ASN A 126 1.63 8.11 -2.07
N PRO A 127 0.41 8.34 -1.53
CA PRO A 127 0.27 8.74 -0.15
C PRO A 127 0.66 7.60 0.78
N TYR A 128 1.58 7.84 1.70
CA TYR A 128 2.05 6.88 2.68
C TYR A 128 1.57 7.30 4.07
N PHE A 129 1.12 6.34 4.87
CA PHE A 129 0.71 6.61 6.25
C PHE A 129 1.92 6.49 7.18
N SER A 130 2.29 7.59 7.84
CA SER A 130 3.47 7.64 8.71
C SER A 130 3.28 6.97 10.07
N ASN A 131 2.05 6.84 10.56
CA ASN A 131 1.73 6.49 11.95
C ASN A 131 0.83 5.27 12.11
N MET A 132 0.84 4.30 11.20
CA MET A 132 0.11 3.06 11.45
C MET A 132 0.90 2.16 12.41
N LEU A 133 0.21 1.62 13.41
CA LEU A 133 0.71 0.72 14.47
C LEU A 133 1.59 -0.45 13.99
N PHE A 134 1.56 -0.77 12.71
CA PHE A 134 2.31 -1.85 12.08
C PHE A 134 3.27 -1.35 10.98
N SER A 135 3.45 -0.05 10.82
CA SER A 135 4.31 0.48 9.78
C SER A 135 5.77 0.46 10.22
N LYS A 136 6.56 -0.43 9.63
CA LYS A 136 8.03 -0.37 9.68
C LYS A 136 8.59 0.82 8.87
N PHE A 137 7.74 1.50 8.11
CA PHE A 137 8.12 2.60 7.25
C PHE A 137 7.71 3.93 7.89
N ILE A 138 8.61 4.45 8.71
CA ILE A 138 8.49 5.81 9.24
C ILE A 138 8.98 6.73 8.13
N LEU A 139 8.04 7.26 7.34
CA LEU A 139 8.36 8.11 6.20
C LEU A 139 8.96 9.47 6.59
N GLY A 140 8.87 9.88 7.84
CA GLY A 140 9.61 11.01 8.35
C GLY A 140 11.13 10.90 8.12
N ASP A 141 11.66 9.69 8.03
CA ASP A 141 13.06 9.44 7.71
C ASP A 141 13.44 9.70 6.25
N TYR A 142 12.47 9.93 5.38
CA TYR A 142 12.68 10.20 3.95
C TYR A 142 12.67 11.68 3.59
N ASN A 143 12.24 12.56 4.51
CA ASN A 143 12.24 13.99 4.27
C ASN A 143 13.67 14.51 4.09
N ASN A 144 13.90 15.28 3.04
CA ASN A 144 15.22 15.78 2.62
C ASN A 144 16.26 14.66 2.37
N LYS A 145 15.82 13.48 1.96
CA LYS A 145 16.69 12.37 1.59
C LYS A 145 16.71 12.12 0.11
N LYS A 146 17.86 11.68 -0.39
CA LYS A 146 17.97 11.17 -1.75
C LYS A 146 17.39 9.77 -1.83
N VAL A 147 16.59 9.54 -2.84
CA VAL A 147 16.00 8.22 -3.12
C VAL A 147 16.16 7.86 -4.58
N ILE A 148 16.23 6.58 -4.84
CA ILE A 148 16.06 6.05 -6.19
C ILE A 148 14.66 5.51 -6.30
N GLY A 149 13.96 5.93 -7.34
CA GLY A 149 12.59 5.51 -7.60
C GLY A 149 12.35 5.20 -9.05
N LEU A 150 11.16 4.68 -9.31
CA LEU A 150 10.66 4.34 -10.63
C LEU A 150 9.51 5.26 -11.00
N TYR A 151 9.57 5.83 -12.18
CA TYR A 151 8.51 6.64 -12.75
C TYR A 151 7.69 5.84 -13.74
N ASP A 152 6.39 5.77 -13.50
CA ASP A 152 5.40 5.18 -14.39
C ASP A 152 4.71 6.30 -15.17
N SER A 153 5.10 6.48 -16.43
CA SER A 153 4.54 7.52 -17.30
C SER A 153 3.07 7.29 -17.67
N ASN A 154 2.56 6.05 -17.55
CA ASN A 154 1.16 5.75 -17.91
C ASN A 154 0.17 6.29 -16.88
N ILE A 155 0.57 6.37 -15.62
CA ILE A 155 -0.29 6.85 -14.52
C ILE A 155 0.30 8.05 -13.78
N GLU A 156 1.42 8.59 -14.29
CA GLU A 156 2.12 9.75 -13.73
C GLU A 156 2.39 9.63 -12.24
N LYS A 157 2.99 8.49 -11.84
CA LYS A 157 3.32 8.19 -10.45
C LYS A 157 4.78 7.82 -10.26
N PHE A 158 5.34 8.30 -9.15
CA PHE A 158 6.69 7.98 -8.73
C PHE A 158 6.66 6.99 -7.57
N TYR A 159 7.39 5.88 -7.71
CA TYR A 159 7.49 4.80 -6.73
C TYR A 159 8.85 4.84 -6.03
N ILE A 160 8.87 5.04 -4.74
CA ILE A 160 10.10 5.02 -3.96
C ILE A 160 10.59 3.57 -3.82
N ILE A 161 11.80 3.29 -4.33
CA ILE A 161 12.38 1.95 -4.27
C ILE A 161 13.33 1.84 -3.09
N LYS A 162 14.35 2.68 -3.03
CA LYS A 162 15.32 2.66 -1.94
C LYS A 162 15.86 4.06 -1.66
N ARG A 163 16.35 4.25 -0.44
CA ARG A 163 17.08 5.43 -0.04
C ARG A 163 18.55 5.31 -0.52
N VAL A 164 19.13 6.42 -0.92
CA VAL A 164 20.55 6.57 -1.19
C VAL A 164 21.16 7.19 0.07
N ASP A 165 21.93 6.41 0.80
CA ASP A 165 22.65 6.88 2.00
C ASP A 165 23.95 7.56 1.60
#